data_2f619ef361dd637a1dbd880e378a1e74
#
_entry.id   2f619ef361dd637a1dbd880e378a1e74
#
_cell.length_a   1.000
_cell.length_b   1.000
_cell.length_c   1.000
_cell.angle_alpha   90.00
_cell.angle_beta   90.00
_cell.angle_gamma   90.00
#
_symmetry.space_group_name_H-M   'P 1'
#
loop_
_entity.id
_entity.type
_entity.pdbx_description
1 polymer ?
#
loop_
_entity_poly.entity_id
_entity_poly.type
_entity_poly.pdbx_seq_one_letter_code
_entity_poly.pdbx_strand_id
1 'polypeptide(L)'
;MIASPASRFQDDRGSAAVEFVLVGALLTVVTLSVIQLGLALLIRNTVLDAASEGARYGALADNTIADGVDRTRDLITTALGPGYARDITVARGSYNGFPADIVTVRTPLPLFGLVGIPNGLEVHGHAAIETLP
;
A
#
# COMPACT_ATOMS: atom_id res chain seq x y z
N MET A 1 -58.16 35.90 1.63
CA MET A 1 -57.06 35.27 2.31
C MET A 1 -55.84 35.42 1.44
N ILE A 2 -54.92 36.31 1.78
CA ILE A 2 -53.66 36.53 1.04
C ILE A 2 -52.60 35.80 1.84
N ALA A 3 -52.06 34.70 1.30
CA ALA A 3 -50.97 33.98 1.92
C ALA A 3 -49.70 34.84 1.89
N SER A 4 -49.11 35.08 3.06
CA SER A 4 -47.90 35.88 3.22
C SER A 4 -46.72 35.27 2.45
N PRO A 5 -45.94 36.07 1.68
CA PRO A 5 -44.79 35.59 0.93
C PRO A 5 -43.54 35.28 1.79
N ALA A 6 -43.66 35.43 3.12
CA ALA A 6 -42.50 35.29 4.03
C ALA A 6 -42.03 33.86 4.28
N SER A 7 -42.83 32.84 3.96
CA SER A 7 -42.48 31.44 4.21
C SER A 7 -41.52 30.80 3.15
N ARG A 8 -41.44 31.39 1.97
CA ARG A 8 -40.58 30.84 0.88
C ARG A 8 -39.10 31.18 1.03
N PHE A 9 -38.77 32.29 1.69
CA PHE A 9 -37.39 32.72 1.89
C PHE A 9 -36.66 31.96 3.02
N GLN A 10 -37.40 31.30 3.92
CA GLN A 10 -36.82 30.50 4.99
C GLN A 10 -36.43 29.09 4.50
N ASP A 11 -37.17 28.52 3.56
CA ASP A 11 -36.87 27.22 2.96
C ASP A 11 -35.61 27.27 2.09
N ASP A 12 -35.39 28.34 1.34
CA ASP A 12 -34.20 28.49 0.48
C ASP A 12 -32.91 28.63 1.28
N ARG A 13 -32.94 29.24 2.46
CA ARG A 13 -31.74 29.34 3.33
C ARG A 13 -31.39 28.00 3.97
N GLY A 14 -32.36 27.18 4.34
CA GLY A 14 -32.15 25.83 4.84
C GLY A 14 -31.57 24.91 3.77
N SER A 15 -32.07 25.01 2.53
CA SER A 15 -31.56 24.25 1.38
C SER A 15 -30.09 24.58 1.07
N ALA A 16 -29.73 25.86 1.01
CA ALA A 16 -28.36 26.28 0.75
C ALA A 16 -27.36 25.80 1.82
N ALA A 17 -27.75 25.78 3.10
CA ALA A 17 -26.91 25.26 4.17
C ALA A 17 -26.72 23.76 4.05
N VAL A 18 -27.74 23.00 3.71
CA VAL A 18 -27.68 21.55 3.48
C VAL A 18 -26.81 21.24 2.27
N GLU A 19 -26.97 21.97 1.17
CA GLU A 19 -26.10 21.81 -0.03
C GLU A 19 -24.65 22.08 0.29
N PHE A 20 -24.34 23.13 1.04
CA PHE A 20 -22.96 23.44 1.44
C PHE A 20 -22.36 22.32 2.30
N VAL A 21 -23.09 21.79 3.25
CA VAL A 21 -22.63 20.67 4.09
C VAL A 21 -22.41 19.41 3.28
N LEU A 22 -23.33 19.09 2.35
CA LEU A 22 -23.20 17.91 1.48
C LEU A 22 -21.98 18.02 0.55
N VAL A 23 -21.76 19.17 -0.06
CA VAL A 23 -20.59 19.43 -0.91
C VAL A 23 -19.31 19.34 -0.09
N GLY A 24 -19.28 19.94 1.11
CA GLY A 24 -18.15 19.86 2.02
C GLY A 24 -17.84 18.41 2.44
N ALA A 25 -18.85 17.64 2.78
CA ALA A 25 -18.71 16.22 3.11
C ALA A 25 -18.18 15.41 1.92
N LEU A 26 -18.74 15.63 0.73
CA LEU A 26 -18.28 14.96 -0.50
C LEU A 26 -16.81 15.28 -0.80
N LEU A 27 -16.42 16.54 -0.75
CA LEU A 27 -15.04 16.96 -0.98
C LEU A 27 -14.09 16.34 0.05
N THR A 28 -14.50 16.25 1.31
CA THR A 28 -13.72 15.61 2.36
C THR A 28 -13.53 14.13 2.07
N VAL A 29 -14.58 13.41 1.71
CA VAL A 29 -14.50 11.98 1.36
C VAL A 29 -13.58 11.76 0.16
N VAL A 30 -13.73 12.55 -0.89
CA VAL A 30 -12.88 12.46 -2.09
C VAL A 30 -11.41 12.73 -1.73
N THR A 31 -11.14 13.77 -0.96
CA THR A 31 -9.77 14.11 -0.54
C THR A 31 -9.15 12.99 0.27
N LEU A 32 -9.86 12.45 1.27
CA LEU A 32 -9.39 11.32 2.06
C LEU A 32 -9.15 10.08 1.21
N SER A 33 -10.01 9.81 0.23
CA SER A 33 -9.85 8.67 -0.69
C SER A 33 -8.58 8.79 -1.52
N VAL A 34 -8.25 9.98 -2.02
CA VAL A 34 -7.01 10.23 -2.78
C VAL A 34 -5.77 10.03 -1.90
N ILE A 35 -5.81 10.54 -0.67
CA ILE A 35 -4.72 10.35 0.29
C ILE A 35 -4.53 8.86 0.61
N GLN A 36 -5.60 8.12 0.84
CA GLN A 36 -5.56 6.69 1.10
C GLN A 36 -4.96 5.90 -0.07
N LEU A 37 -5.37 6.23 -1.30
CA LEU A 37 -4.81 5.61 -2.49
C LEU A 37 -3.32 5.91 -2.62
N GLY A 38 -2.90 7.15 -2.41
CA GLY A 38 -1.50 7.54 -2.43
C GLY A 38 -0.66 6.77 -1.42
N LEU A 39 -1.17 6.62 -0.18
CA LEU A 39 -0.50 5.85 0.86
C LEU A 39 -0.39 4.36 0.51
N ALA A 40 -1.44 3.77 -0.01
CA ALA A 40 -1.44 2.36 -0.44
C ALA A 40 -0.41 2.11 -1.55
N LEU A 41 -0.32 3.01 -2.53
CA LEU A 41 0.68 2.92 -3.61
C LEU A 41 2.11 3.12 -3.09
N LEU A 42 2.32 4.05 -2.16
CA LEU A 42 3.62 4.26 -1.53
C LEU A 42 4.09 2.99 -0.82
N ILE A 43 3.25 2.40 0.01
CA ILE A 43 3.57 1.16 0.74
C ILE A 43 3.87 0.03 -0.25
N ARG A 44 3.00 -0.15 -1.25
CA ARG A 44 3.19 -1.18 -2.28
C ARG A 44 4.53 -1.04 -2.99
N ASN A 45 4.88 0.16 -3.44
CA ASN A 45 6.12 0.39 -4.17
C ASN A 45 7.33 0.17 -3.26
N THR A 46 7.30 0.68 -2.04
CA THR A 46 8.40 0.50 -1.07
C THR A 46 8.64 -0.98 -0.75
N VAL A 47 7.57 -1.74 -0.52
CA VAL A 47 7.68 -3.18 -0.22
C VAL A 47 8.14 -3.97 -1.44
N LEU A 48 7.68 -3.62 -2.64
CA LEU A 48 8.12 -4.24 -3.89
C LEU A 48 9.61 -3.99 -4.17
N ASP A 49 10.06 -2.76 -3.97
CA ASP A 49 11.48 -2.39 -4.13
C ASP A 49 12.35 -3.16 -3.13
N ALA A 50 11.93 -3.25 -1.88
CA ALA A 50 12.63 -4.01 -0.84
C ALA A 50 12.68 -5.52 -1.16
N ALA A 51 11.59 -6.11 -1.64
CA ALA A 51 11.54 -7.51 -2.03
C ALA A 51 12.44 -7.79 -3.24
N SER A 52 12.48 -6.89 -4.21
CA SER A 52 13.32 -7.00 -5.40
C SER A 52 14.81 -6.87 -5.05
N GLU A 53 15.15 -5.95 -4.17
CA GLU A 53 16.51 -5.76 -3.68
C GLU A 53 16.97 -6.97 -2.84
N GLY A 54 16.10 -7.48 -1.97
CA GLY A 54 16.37 -8.69 -1.19
C GLY A 54 16.57 -9.92 -2.08
N ALA A 55 15.76 -10.09 -3.12
CA ALA A 55 15.92 -11.18 -4.09
C ALA A 55 17.28 -11.09 -4.81
N ARG A 56 17.68 -9.89 -5.25
CA ARG A 56 18.99 -9.68 -5.86
C ARG A 56 20.13 -10.00 -4.89
N TYR A 57 20.00 -9.54 -3.65
CA TYR A 57 21.03 -9.76 -2.63
C TYR A 57 21.21 -11.25 -2.32
N GLY A 58 20.11 -11.99 -2.17
CA GLY A 58 20.14 -13.43 -1.94
C GLY A 58 20.62 -14.24 -3.14
N ALA A 59 20.43 -13.73 -4.36
CA ALA A 59 20.83 -14.39 -5.60
C ALA A 59 22.31 -14.24 -5.95
N LEU A 60 23.06 -13.39 -5.23
CA LEU A 60 24.51 -13.25 -5.41
C LEU A 60 25.21 -14.55 -5.01
N ALA A 61 26.31 -14.88 -5.72
CA ALA A 61 27.05 -16.13 -5.54
C ALA A 61 27.56 -16.36 -4.11
N ASP A 62 27.89 -15.28 -3.39
CA ASP A 62 28.43 -15.32 -2.03
C ASP A 62 27.37 -15.25 -0.92
N ASN A 63 26.11 -15.11 -1.30
CA ASN A 63 25.00 -14.92 -0.36
C ASN A 63 24.05 -16.13 -0.34
N THR A 64 23.22 -16.17 0.68
CA THR A 64 22.21 -17.20 0.85
C THR A 64 20.80 -16.61 0.69
N ILE A 65 19.83 -17.48 0.47
CA ILE A 65 18.41 -17.12 0.49
C ILE A 65 18.02 -16.40 1.79
N ALA A 66 18.56 -16.84 2.93
CA ALA A 66 18.29 -16.21 4.23
C ALA A 66 18.81 -14.77 4.29
N ASP A 67 19.96 -14.49 3.69
CA ASP A 67 20.50 -13.13 3.60
C ASP A 67 19.57 -12.21 2.80
N GLY A 68 18.95 -12.72 1.76
CA GLY A 68 17.93 -11.99 0.98
C GLY A 68 16.69 -11.64 1.80
N VAL A 69 16.21 -12.56 2.64
CA VAL A 69 15.08 -12.31 3.55
C VAL A 69 15.43 -11.24 4.58
N ASP A 70 16.61 -11.35 5.19
CA ASP A 70 17.08 -10.40 6.20
C ASP A 70 17.25 -9.00 5.59
N ARG A 71 17.82 -8.92 4.39
CA ARG A 71 17.94 -7.66 3.64
C ARG A 71 16.59 -7.03 3.36
N THR A 72 15.62 -7.82 2.90
CA THR A 72 14.24 -7.35 2.68
C THR A 72 13.62 -6.80 3.96
N ARG A 73 13.78 -7.53 5.07
CA ARG A 73 13.25 -7.14 6.38
C ARG A 73 13.85 -5.82 6.86
N ASP A 74 15.14 -5.66 6.74
CA ASP A 74 15.84 -4.44 7.16
C ASP A 74 15.38 -3.21 6.35
N LEU A 75 15.23 -3.36 5.04
CA LEU A 75 14.77 -2.29 4.16
C LEU A 75 13.33 -1.87 4.49
N ILE A 76 12.42 -2.82 4.65
CA ILE A 76 11.02 -2.53 5.01
C ILE A 76 10.94 -1.92 6.40
N THR A 77 11.66 -2.47 7.38
CA THR A 77 11.66 -1.95 8.76
C THR A 77 12.17 -0.52 8.83
N THR A 78 13.21 -0.21 8.07
CA THR A 78 13.78 1.14 8.01
C THR A 78 12.84 2.14 7.35
N ALA A 79 12.15 1.73 6.28
CA ALA A 79 11.29 2.63 5.51
C ALA A 79 9.87 2.80 6.10
N LEU A 80 9.27 1.72 6.59
CA LEU A 80 7.86 1.65 6.99
C LEU A 80 7.64 1.22 8.44
N GLY A 81 8.66 0.65 9.08
CA GLY A 81 8.57 0.09 10.42
C GLY A 81 8.40 -1.43 10.45
N PRO A 82 8.64 -2.05 11.64
CA PRO A 82 8.68 -3.52 11.78
C PRO A 82 7.33 -4.20 11.57
N GLY A 83 6.23 -3.47 11.70
CA GLY A 83 4.88 -3.99 11.48
C GLY A 83 4.62 -4.45 10.04
N TYR A 84 5.35 -3.89 9.08
CA TYR A 84 5.24 -4.21 7.66
C TYR A 84 6.19 -5.33 7.20
N ALA A 85 7.13 -5.75 8.03
CA ALA A 85 8.18 -6.73 7.72
C ALA A 85 7.98 -8.10 8.41
N ARG A 86 6.74 -8.47 8.76
CA ARG A 86 6.46 -9.66 9.57
C ARG A 86 6.39 -10.95 8.78
N ASP A 87 5.87 -10.90 7.55
CA ASP A 87 5.63 -12.06 6.71
C ASP A 87 6.44 -11.93 5.42
N ILE A 88 7.68 -12.44 5.45
CA ILE A 88 8.60 -12.45 4.33
C ILE A 88 9.01 -13.90 4.12
N THR A 89 8.75 -14.42 2.94
CA THR A 89 9.12 -15.78 2.54
C THR A 89 9.95 -15.74 1.26
N VAL A 90 10.77 -16.75 1.06
CA VAL A 90 11.53 -16.91 -0.16
C VAL A 90 11.42 -18.33 -0.68
N ALA A 91 11.40 -18.48 -1.98
CA ALA A 91 11.39 -19.77 -2.65
C ALA A 91 12.31 -19.71 -3.87
N ARG A 92 12.96 -20.81 -4.18
CA ARG A 92 13.61 -21.00 -5.47
C ARG A 92 12.58 -21.45 -6.48
N GLY A 93 12.59 -20.78 -7.62
CA GLY A 93 11.68 -21.06 -8.72
C GLY A 93 12.33 -20.76 -10.06
N SER A 94 11.49 -20.52 -11.05
CA SER A 94 11.91 -20.09 -12.37
C SER A 94 11.23 -18.78 -12.72
N TYR A 95 11.98 -17.85 -13.25
CA TYR A 95 11.48 -16.59 -13.78
C TYR A 95 12.03 -16.41 -15.21
N ASN A 96 11.12 -16.27 -16.17
CA ASN A 96 11.45 -16.19 -17.61
C ASN A 96 12.35 -17.36 -18.10
N GLY A 97 12.17 -18.57 -17.54
CA GLY A 97 12.91 -19.75 -17.92
C GLY A 97 14.28 -19.93 -17.24
N PHE A 98 14.66 -19.00 -16.36
CA PHE A 98 15.91 -19.07 -15.59
C PHE A 98 15.65 -19.38 -14.13
N PRO A 99 16.55 -20.14 -13.45
CA PRO A 99 16.49 -20.29 -12.00
C PRO A 99 16.51 -18.92 -11.32
N ALA A 100 15.60 -18.70 -10.39
CA ALA A 100 15.46 -17.42 -9.72
C ALA A 100 15.08 -17.59 -8.24
N ASP A 101 15.56 -16.67 -7.42
CA ASP A 101 15.04 -16.48 -6.08
C ASP A 101 13.83 -15.54 -6.12
N ILE A 102 12.75 -15.96 -5.47
CA ILE A 102 11.49 -15.25 -5.42
C ILE A 102 11.22 -14.89 -3.97
N VAL A 103 11.29 -13.61 -3.65
CA VAL A 103 10.94 -13.10 -2.32
C VAL A 103 9.49 -12.64 -2.34
N THR A 104 8.68 -13.22 -1.48
CA THR A 104 7.28 -12.86 -1.29
C THR A 104 7.12 -12.14 0.03
N VAL A 105 6.52 -10.96 0.00
CA VAL A 105 6.19 -10.17 1.19
C VAL A 105 4.68 -10.00 1.26
N ARG A 106 4.10 -10.39 2.41
CA ARG A 106 2.72 -10.08 2.78
C ARG A 106 2.73 -9.04 3.87
N THR A 107 2.03 -7.96 3.65
CA THR A 107 2.03 -6.82 4.57
C THR A 107 0.62 -6.26 4.75
N PRO A 108 0.33 -5.61 5.91
CA PRO A 108 -0.95 -4.94 6.08
C PRO A 108 -1.11 -3.82 5.06
N LEU A 109 -2.32 -3.69 4.54
CA LEU A 109 -2.71 -2.54 3.72
C LEU A 109 -3.54 -1.60 4.61
N PRO A 110 -3.06 -0.39 4.92
CA PRO A 110 -3.84 0.56 5.71
C PRO A 110 -4.98 1.11 4.85
N LEU A 111 -6.20 0.71 5.18
CA LEU A 111 -7.42 1.28 4.64
C LEU A 111 -8.12 2.02 5.78
N PHE A 112 -8.68 3.21 5.49
CA PHE A 112 -9.42 4.01 6.47
C PHE A 112 -8.65 4.32 7.78
N GLY A 113 -7.45 4.88 7.65
CA GLY A 113 -6.66 5.36 8.77
C GLY A 113 -5.98 4.24 9.56
N LEU A 114 -6.50 3.90 10.74
CA LEU A 114 -5.89 2.92 11.64
C LEU A 114 -6.38 1.48 11.45
N VAL A 115 -7.41 1.26 10.64
CA VAL A 115 -7.94 -0.07 10.36
C VAL A 115 -7.31 -0.59 9.08
N GLY A 116 -6.29 -1.44 9.23
CA GLY A 116 -5.66 -2.14 8.12
C GLY A 116 -6.28 -3.51 7.89
N ILE A 117 -6.24 -3.99 6.65
CA ILE A 117 -6.49 -5.40 6.36
C ILE A 117 -5.18 -6.15 6.59
N PRO A 118 -5.10 -7.07 7.57
CA PRO A 118 -3.91 -7.90 7.77
C PRO A 118 -3.62 -8.68 6.48
N ASN A 119 -2.35 -8.67 6.04
CA ASN A 119 -1.92 -9.34 4.81
C ASN A 119 -2.71 -8.92 3.54
N GLY A 120 -3.24 -7.69 3.53
CA GLY A 120 -4.03 -7.18 2.40
C GLY A 120 -3.21 -6.87 1.15
N LEU A 121 -1.89 -6.83 1.26
CA LEU A 121 -0.95 -6.61 0.16
C LEU A 121 0.05 -7.75 0.08
N GLU A 122 0.16 -8.37 -1.09
CA GLU A 122 1.21 -9.34 -1.41
C GLU A 122 2.02 -8.84 -2.60
N VAL A 123 3.33 -8.87 -2.48
CA VAL A 123 4.27 -8.51 -3.55
C VAL A 123 5.33 -9.58 -3.72
N HIS A 124 5.87 -9.70 -4.92
CA HIS A 124 6.92 -10.63 -5.29
C HIS A 124 8.11 -9.88 -5.90
N GLY A 125 9.28 -10.05 -5.32
CA GLY A 125 10.56 -9.66 -5.92
C GLY A 125 11.24 -10.88 -6.53
N HIS A 126 11.86 -10.72 -7.70
CA HIS A 126 12.50 -11.81 -8.42
C HIS A 126 13.93 -11.41 -8.78
N ALA A 127 14.86 -12.35 -8.67
CA ALA A 127 16.20 -12.19 -9.21
C ALA A 127 16.73 -13.53 -9.73
N ALA A 128 17.37 -13.50 -10.91
CA ALA A 128 18.04 -14.66 -11.44
C ALA A 128 19.24 -15.03 -10.53
N ILE A 129 19.40 -16.32 -10.26
CA ILE A 129 20.50 -16.82 -9.43
C ILE A 129 21.80 -16.70 -10.23
N GLU A 130 22.79 -16.06 -9.63
CA GLU A 130 24.12 -15.97 -10.19
C GLU A 130 24.84 -17.31 -10.03
N THR A 131 25.21 -17.91 -11.16
CA THR A 131 26.05 -19.13 -11.21
C THR A 131 27.42 -18.69 -11.65
N LEU A 132 28.41 -18.83 -10.74
CA LEU A 132 29.79 -18.69 -11.13
C LEU A 132 30.18 -19.85 -12.04
N PRO A 133 30.95 -19.59 -13.10
CA PRO A 133 31.44 -20.61 -14.01
C PRO A 133 32.46 -21.58 -13.34
#